data_28840d87bcf7fc287cff04941ad8a4a2
#
_entry.id   28840d87bcf7fc287cff04941ad8a4a2
#
_cell.length_a   1.000
_cell.length_b   1.000
_cell.length_c   1.000
_cell.angle_alpha   90.00
_cell.angle_beta   90.00
_cell.angle_gamma   90.00
#
_symmetry.space_group_name_H-M   'P 1'
#
loop_
_entity.id
_entity.type
_entity.pdbx_description
1 polymer ?
#
loop_
_entity_poly.entity_id
_entity_poly.type
_entity_poly.pdbx_seq_one_letter_code
_entity_poly.pdbx_strand_id
1 'polypeptide(L)'
;MRYGIGETLTKFDEHMKPQPWIASKWEVSPDHKTWTFTINDKVKFSNGKKVDAAAVKASIERAFAKSNRAKTFFEYDSMEANGQQLVIHTTKEYPNMPGLLADPLFLIVDVQAEKDGRNFAKEGPIGTGPYVVKSFTKERAEMAANENYWDGTVPFKTVEIPSIDDPNTRALSLQSGDVDMAVNIGPGEIGLFQGNDKFKVDEIASLRVVLARINQKGILGDDKVRAAVISATDRKNYADVLLKGTFIPGSAPIPPSMDYGFKDLKDPNAYNPERAKQLLAEDGWKDTDGDGILDKDGKPLTFNFVVYNSRAELPLYAEAVQADLKKVGIDMKIKTVDYNLIDKMGQDGDYDMLISNIVTANTGDPIWFLANYWHTNNNGSNPQNGSGYSNPQVDQLLDAAETEFDPAKRRAYAIQIQQLLMNDGAALFLGYPKTNIVTGSYLKGAVMYPSDYYWITNKITK
;
A
#
# COMPACT_ATOMS: atom_id res chain seq x y z
N MET A 1 8.45 -10.65 9.84
CA MET A 1 7.30 -11.24 9.14
C MET A 1 7.72 -11.77 7.77
N ARG A 2 8.18 -10.94 6.86
CA ARG A 2 8.51 -11.29 5.46
C ARG A 2 9.36 -12.56 5.32
N TYR A 3 10.33 -12.73 6.18
CA TYR A 3 11.26 -13.86 6.18
C TYR A 3 10.98 -14.91 7.26
N GLY A 4 9.76 -14.93 7.81
CA GLY A 4 9.37 -15.95 8.80
C GLY A 4 10.07 -15.89 10.17
N ILE A 5 10.67 -14.74 10.55
CA ILE A 5 11.41 -14.60 11.81
C ILE A 5 10.50 -14.23 12.97
N GLY A 6 9.52 -13.37 12.73
CA GLY A 6 8.62 -12.87 13.76
C GLY A 6 7.19 -12.72 13.26
N GLU A 7 6.28 -12.68 14.19
CA GLU A 7 4.84 -12.58 13.99
C GLU A 7 4.28 -11.42 14.80
N THR A 8 3.09 -10.96 14.41
CA THR A 8 2.35 -9.89 15.05
C THR A 8 1.13 -10.42 15.79
N LEU A 9 0.46 -9.58 16.53
CA LEU A 9 -0.71 -9.98 17.32
C LEU A 9 -1.82 -10.57 16.46
N THR A 10 -2.06 -9.95 15.32
CA THR A 10 -2.99 -10.35 14.26
C THR A 10 -2.24 -10.44 12.93
N LYS A 11 -2.81 -11.06 11.92
CA LYS A 11 -2.27 -11.10 10.55
C LYS A 11 -3.34 -10.74 9.53
N PHE A 12 -2.96 -10.49 8.28
CA PHE A 12 -3.90 -10.29 7.19
C PHE A 12 -4.13 -11.58 6.39
N ASP A 13 -5.34 -11.76 5.90
CA ASP A 13 -5.64 -12.69 4.82
C ASP A 13 -5.31 -12.08 3.45
N GLU A 14 -5.63 -12.81 2.36
CA GLU A 14 -5.43 -12.39 0.98
C GLU A 14 -6.28 -11.18 0.55
N HIS A 15 -7.27 -10.78 1.36
CA HIS A 15 -8.12 -9.61 1.15
C HIS A 15 -7.83 -8.47 2.13
N MET A 16 -6.71 -8.57 2.86
CA MET A 16 -6.30 -7.60 3.87
C MET A 16 -7.25 -7.50 5.08
N LYS A 17 -8.03 -8.54 5.36
CA LYS A 17 -8.86 -8.61 6.56
C LYS A 17 -8.05 -9.13 7.73
N PRO A 18 -8.08 -8.46 8.91
CA PRO A 18 -7.39 -8.94 10.10
C PRO A 18 -7.90 -10.32 10.54
N GLN A 19 -6.97 -11.23 10.80
CA GLN A 19 -7.21 -12.60 11.26
C GLN A 19 -6.47 -12.86 12.57
N PRO A 20 -6.95 -13.77 13.42
CA PRO A 20 -6.20 -14.24 14.58
C PRO A 20 -4.81 -14.77 14.21
N TRP A 21 -3.83 -14.52 15.09
CA TRP A 21 -2.49 -15.09 14.99
C TRP A 21 -1.92 -15.35 16.39
N ILE A 22 -1.01 -14.49 16.92
CA ILE A 22 -0.56 -14.58 18.32
C ILE A 22 -1.75 -14.34 19.27
N ALA A 23 -2.62 -13.37 18.96
CA ALA A 23 -3.94 -13.30 19.60
C ALA A 23 -4.91 -14.27 18.92
N SER A 24 -5.53 -15.13 19.72
CA SER A 24 -6.56 -16.08 19.28
C SER A 24 -7.93 -15.41 19.06
N LYS A 25 -8.19 -14.31 19.76
CA LYS A 25 -9.40 -13.49 19.64
C LYS A 25 -9.17 -12.10 20.24
N TRP A 26 -10.07 -11.20 19.92
CA TRP A 26 -10.15 -9.87 20.52
C TRP A 26 -11.59 -9.40 20.69
N GLU A 27 -11.78 -8.46 21.59
CA GLU A 27 -13.06 -7.83 21.90
C GLU A 27 -12.83 -6.34 22.19
N VAL A 28 -13.83 -5.51 21.90
CA VAL A 28 -13.84 -4.08 22.23
C VAL A 28 -14.98 -3.79 23.21
N SER A 29 -14.73 -2.91 24.17
CA SER A 29 -15.73 -2.47 25.13
C SER A 29 -16.86 -1.65 24.47
N PRO A 30 -18.03 -1.51 25.12
CA PRO A 30 -19.14 -0.73 24.58
C PRO A 30 -18.83 0.75 24.34
N ASP A 31 -17.85 1.32 25.03
CA ASP A 31 -17.37 2.69 24.83
C ASP A 31 -16.31 2.79 23.73
N HIS A 32 -15.98 1.66 23.10
CA HIS A 32 -15.01 1.52 22.01
C HIS A 32 -13.57 1.98 22.30
N LYS A 33 -13.21 2.14 23.58
CA LYS A 33 -11.90 2.63 23.99
C LYS A 33 -11.04 1.59 24.71
N THR A 34 -11.60 0.42 25.01
CA THR A 34 -10.86 -0.67 25.65
C THR A 34 -10.86 -1.91 24.78
N TRP A 35 -9.68 -2.30 24.31
CA TRP A 35 -9.46 -3.50 23.52
C TRP A 35 -8.86 -4.62 24.37
N THR A 36 -9.47 -5.80 24.36
CA THR A 36 -8.96 -6.99 25.05
C THR A 36 -8.55 -8.04 24.03
N PHE A 37 -7.27 -8.40 24.03
CA PHE A 37 -6.71 -9.46 23.18
C PHE A 37 -6.39 -10.68 24.04
N THR A 38 -6.85 -11.86 23.62
CA THR A 38 -6.51 -13.13 24.26
C THR A 38 -5.34 -13.77 23.53
N ILE A 39 -4.19 -13.88 24.20
CA ILE A 39 -2.98 -14.47 23.63
C ILE A 39 -3.11 -16.00 23.60
N ASN A 40 -2.73 -16.60 22.49
CA ASN A 40 -2.74 -18.05 22.33
C ASN A 40 -1.67 -18.69 23.24
N ASP A 41 -2.08 -19.62 24.10
CA ASP A 41 -1.23 -20.23 25.12
C ASP A 41 -0.14 -21.17 24.58
N LYS A 42 -0.22 -21.52 23.29
CA LYS A 42 0.79 -22.35 22.59
C LYS A 42 1.98 -21.54 22.11
N VAL A 43 1.86 -20.21 22.00
CA VAL A 43 2.89 -19.37 21.42
C VAL A 43 4.15 -19.37 22.28
N LYS A 44 5.30 -19.58 21.62
CA LYS A 44 6.64 -19.51 22.22
C LYS A 44 7.55 -18.64 21.37
N PHE A 45 8.47 -17.99 22.02
CA PHE A 45 9.65 -17.44 21.34
C PHE A 45 10.56 -18.55 20.85
N SER A 46 11.42 -18.24 19.89
CA SER A 46 12.37 -19.22 19.34
C SER A 46 13.38 -19.75 20.37
N ASN A 47 13.57 -19.08 21.50
CA ASN A 47 14.36 -19.57 22.63
C ASN A 47 13.57 -20.46 23.62
N GLY A 48 12.33 -20.81 23.28
CA GLY A 48 11.46 -21.68 24.09
C GLY A 48 10.67 -20.99 25.20
N LYS A 49 10.94 -19.72 25.50
CA LYS A 49 10.14 -18.94 26.49
C LYS A 49 8.70 -18.79 26.00
N LYS A 50 7.75 -18.92 26.91
CA LYS A 50 6.33 -18.71 26.63
C LYS A 50 6.05 -17.25 26.29
N VAL A 51 5.14 -17.01 25.36
CA VAL A 51 4.58 -15.69 25.06
C VAL A 51 3.27 -15.53 25.83
N ASP A 52 3.24 -14.58 26.73
CA ASP A 52 2.05 -14.16 27.48
C ASP A 52 1.72 -12.70 27.20
N ALA A 53 0.68 -12.17 27.83
CA ALA A 53 0.28 -10.78 27.64
C ALA A 53 1.36 -9.79 28.09
N ALA A 54 2.19 -10.13 29.07
CA ALA A 54 3.28 -9.27 29.54
C ALA A 54 4.39 -9.15 28.47
N ALA A 55 4.73 -10.26 27.81
CA ALA A 55 5.69 -10.26 26.71
C ALA A 55 5.18 -9.47 25.49
N VAL A 56 3.88 -9.59 25.17
CA VAL A 56 3.24 -8.82 24.08
C VAL A 56 3.23 -7.32 24.42
N LYS A 57 2.80 -6.95 25.62
CA LYS A 57 2.85 -5.57 26.13
C LYS A 57 4.25 -4.97 25.97
N ALA A 58 5.26 -5.67 26.48
CA ALA A 58 6.65 -5.22 26.40
C ALA A 58 7.10 -4.99 24.93
N SER A 59 6.68 -5.84 24.00
CA SER A 59 6.99 -5.68 22.57
C SER A 59 6.33 -4.45 21.96
N ILE A 60 5.06 -4.18 22.28
CA ILE A 60 4.34 -3.00 21.80
C ILE A 60 4.97 -1.73 22.39
N GLU A 61 5.21 -1.68 23.70
CA GLU A 61 5.88 -0.56 24.35
C GLU A 61 7.27 -0.28 23.78
N ARG A 62 8.02 -1.36 23.45
CA ARG A 62 9.30 -1.24 22.75
C ARG A 62 9.13 -0.58 21.37
N ALA A 63 8.13 -0.96 20.60
CA ALA A 63 7.86 -0.35 19.29
C ALA A 63 7.59 1.16 19.44
N PHE A 64 6.78 1.56 20.40
CA PHE A 64 6.54 2.99 20.70
C PHE A 64 7.79 3.74 21.17
N ALA A 65 8.64 3.10 21.95
CA ALA A 65 9.89 3.71 22.44
C ALA A 65 10.96 3.87 21.35
N LYS A 66 11.01 2.94 20.39
CA LYS A 66 12.06 2.89 19.34
C LYS A 66 11.65 3.56 18.03
N SER A 67 10.36 3.80 17.79
CA SER A 67 9.87 4.32 16.51
C SER A 67 8.83 5.42 16.67
N ASN A 68 9.15 6.60 16.12
CA ASN A 68 8.15 7.69 16.05
C ASN A 68 6.97 7.30 15.15
N ARG A 69 7.17 6.46 14.15
CA ARG A 69 6.09 5.93 13.31
C ARG A 69 5.08 5.11 14.13
N ALA A 70 5.49 4.35 15.15
CA ALA A 70 4.55 3.62 16.01
C ALA A 70 3.50 4.53 16.63
N LYS A 71 3.91 5.73 17.05
CA LYS A 71 3.04 6.74 17.68
C LYS A 71 1.99 7.31 16.73
N THR A 72 2.16 7.16 15.40
CA THR A 72 1.17 7.61 14.41
C THR A 72 0.06 6.58 14.16
N PHE A 73 0.20 5.35 14.66
CA PHE A 73 -0.80 4.29 14.47
C PHE A 73 -1.97 4.43 15.43
N PHE A 74 -1.67 4.55 16.71
CA PHE A 74 -2.68 4.77 17.74
C PHE A 74 -2.04 5.38 19.00
N GLU A 75 -2.90 5.98 19.82
CA GLU A 75 -2.54 6.51 21.14
C GLU A 75 -3.25 5.69 22.22
N TYR A 76 -2.56 5.41 23.31
CA TYR A 76 -3.11 4.69 24.44
C TYR A 76 -2.78 5.37 25.76
N ASP A 77 -3.71 5.28 26.73
CA ASP A 77 -3.50 5.75 28.10
C ASP A 77 -2.72 4.72 28.90
N SER A 78 -3.11 3.45 28.78
CA SER A 78 -2.47 2.36 29.52
C SER A 78 -2.61 1.03 28.80
N MET A 79 -1.73 0.08 29.15
CA MET A 79 -1.86 -1.33 28.81
C MET A 79 -1.71 -2.18 30.05
N GLU A 80 -2.58 -3.18 30.21
CA GLU A 80 -2.56 -4.14 31.31
C GLU A 80 -2.32 -5.54 30.76
N ALA A 81 -1.59 -6.36 31.53
CA ALA A 81 -1.29 -7.74 31.17
C ALA A 81 -1.69 -8.67 32.31
N ASN A 82 -2.70 -9.50 32.09
CA ASN A 82 -3.26 -10.42 33.08
C ASN A 82 -3.23 -11.86 32.50
N GLY A 83 -2.15 -12.60 32.79
CA GLY A 83 -1.93 -13.93 32.22
C GLY A 83 -1.85 -13.91 30.71
N GLN A 84 -2.89 -14.41 30.02
CA GLN A 84 -2.99 -14.41 28.55
C GLN A 84 -3.87 -13.26 28.02
N GLN A 85 -4.34 -12.35 28.85
CA GLN A 85 -5.15 -11.20 28.42
C GLN A 85 -4.32 -9.93 28.41
N LEU A 86 -4.21 -9.32 27.24
CA LEU A 86 -3.70 -7.97 27.04
C LEU A 86 -4.88 -7.01 26.91
N VAL A 87 -4.95 -6.02 27.78
CA VAL A 87 -5.95 -4.95 27.72
C VAL A 87 -5.26 -3.65 27.32
N ILE A 88 -5.77 -2.98 26.30
CA ILE A 88 -5.26 -1.71 25.79
C ILE A 88 -6.36 -0.67 25.96
N HIS A 89 -6.11 0.37 26.77
CA HIS A 89 -6.97 1.54 26.94
C HIS A 89 -6.49 2.64 26.01
N THR A 90 -7.33 3.03 25.05
CA THR A 90 -6.98 4.04 24.06
C THR A 90 -7.56 5.41 24.39
N THR A 91 -6.89 6.47 23.97
CA THR A 91 -7.34 7.87 24.20
C THR A 91 -8.59 8.21 23.39
N LYS A 92 -8.75 7.56 22.23
CA LYS A 92 -9.92 7.70 21.33
C LYS A 92 -10.29 6.35 20.72
N GLU A 93 -11.36 6.32 19.96
CA GLU A 93 -11.83 5.13 19.25
C GLU A 93 -10.90 4.76 18.08
N TYR A 94 -10.64 3.45 17.92
CA TYR A 94 -9.81 2.91 16.83
C TYR A 94 -10.50 1.67 16.24
N PRO A 95 -11.46 1.83 15.30
CA PRO A 95 -12.23 0.71 14.74
C PRO A 95 -11.37 -0.37 14.09
N ASN A 96 -10.20 0.00 13.58
CA ASN A 96 -9.26 -0.92 12.92
C ASN A 96 -8.09 -1.36 13.81
N MET A 97 -8.22 -1.34 15.14
CA MET A 97 -7.13 -1.75 16.07
C MET A 97 -6.50 -3.10 15.70
N PRO A 98 -7.25 -4.16 15.34
CA PRO A 98 -6.64 -5.42 14.90
C PRO A 98 -5.78 -5.28 13.64
N GLY A 99 -6.18 -4.43 12.68
CA GLY A 99 -5.38 -4.15 11.48
C GLY A 99 -4.12 -3.33 11.77
N LEU A 100 -4.19 -2.39 12.72
CA LEU A 100 -3.03 -1.63 13.19
C LEU A 100 -1.97 -2.57 13.80
N LEU A 101 -2.39 -3.54 14.60
CA LEU A 101 -1.52 -4.50 15.28
C LEU A 101 -1.05 -5.66 14.37
N ALA A 102 -1.45 -5.67 13.10
CA ALA A 102 -0.90 -6.56 12.07
C ALA A 102 0.31 -5.96 11.32
N ASP A 103 0.61 -4.66 11.49
CA ASP A 103 1.78 -4.04 10.86
C ASP A 103 3.08 -4.60 11.44
N PRO A 104 4.09 -4.91 10.59
CA PRO A 104 5.39 -5.44 11.02
C PRO A 104 6.12 -4.60 12.08
N LEU A 105 5.74 -3.35 12.25
CA LEU A 105 6.24 -2.48 13.30
C LEU A 105 5.98 -3.05 14.71
N PHE A 106 4.88 -3.78 14.86
CA PHE A 106 4.43 -4.40 16.11
C PHE A 106 4.79 -5.89 16.21
N LEU A 107 5.93 -6.30 15.62
CA LEU A 107 6.46 -7.65 15.80
C LEU A 107 6.63 -7.99 17.28
N ILE A 108 6.16 -9.17 17.66
CA ILE A 108 6.33 -9.68 19.03
C ILE A 108 7.71 -10.32 19.14
N VAL A 109 8.53 -9.77 20.02
CA VAL A 109 9.93 -10.17 20.25
C VAL A 109 10.22 -10.33 21.75
N ASP A 110 11.19 -11.16 22.09
CA ASP A 110 11.68 -11.27 23.48
C ASP A 110 12.50 -10.02 23.85
N VAL A 111 11.82 -9.01 24.39
CA VAL A 111 12.44 -7.74 24.82
C VAL A 111 13.46 -7.98 25.94
N GLN A 112 13.29 -9.01 26.76
CA GLN A 112 14.24 -9.34 27.82
C GLN A 112 15.58 -9.77 27.22
N ALA A 113 15.60 -10.50 26.11
CA ALA A 113 16.82 -10.85 25.42
C ALA A 113 17.61 -9.62 24.93
N GLU A 114 16.92 -8.57 24.46
CA GLU A 114 17.57 -7.28 24.12
C GLU A 114 18.18 -6.61 25.35
N LYS A 115 17.46 -6.61 26.49
CA LYS A 115 17.96 -6.07 27.77
C LYS A 115 19.15 -6.87 28.31
N ASP A 116 19.18 -8.17 28.07
CA ASP A 116 20.27 -9.08 28.46
C ASP A 116 21.50 -8.99 27.51
N GLY A 117 21.46 -8.06 26.54
CA GLY A 117 22.60 -7.71 25.69
C GLY A 117 22.56 -8.23 24.27
N ARG A 118 21.51 -8.95 23.84
CA ARG A 118 21.35 -9.36 22.43
C ARG A 118 21.18 -8.14 21.51
N ASN A 119 22.03 -8.03 20.54
CA ASN A 119 21.96 -6.95 19.55
C ASN A 119 21.05 -7.34 18.38
N PHE A 120 19.78 -6.88 18.39
CA PHE A 120 18.81 -7.21 17.35
C PHE A 120 19.20 -6.71 15.94
N ALA A 121 20.02 -5.66 15.85
CA ALA A 121 20.50 -5.16 14.56
C ALA A 121 21.63 -6.05 13.96
N LYS A 122 22.35 -6.80 14.79
CA LYS A 122 23.46 -7.67 14.35
C LYS A 122 23.12 -9.15 14.37
N GLU A 123 22.29 -9.57 15.34
CA GLU A 123 22.03 -11.00 15.60
C GLU A 123 20.58 -11.39 15.26
N GLY A 124 19.75 -10.41 14.83
CA GLY A 124 18.31 -10.59 14.67
C GLY A 124 17.56 -10.71 15.99
N PRO A 125 16.23 -10.44 15.97
CA PRO A 125 15.39 -10.58 17.16
C PRO A 125 15.16 -12.05 17.50
N ILE A 126 14.86 -12.33 18.78
CA ILE A 126 14.21 -13.56 19.19
C ILE A 126 12.72 -13.37 19.01
N GLY A 127 12.17 -13.89 17.92
CA GLY A 127 10.77 -13.79 17.54
C GLY A 127 10.01 -15.10 17.77
N THR A 128 8.81 -15.17 17.23
CA THR A 128 7.86 -16.29 17.36
C THR A 128 7.72 -17.10 16.09
N GLY A 129 8.33 -16.64 14.98
CA GLY A 129 8.14 -17.21 13.64
C GLY A 129 8.80 -18.56 13.41
N PRO A 130 8.53 -19.20 12.25
CA PRO A 130 9.06 -20.55 11.92
C PRO A 130 10.56 -20.61 11.73
N TYR A 131 11.24 -19.47 11.55
CA TYR A 131 12.69 -19.45 11.34
C TYR A 131 13.41 -18.52 12.31
N VAL A 132 14.67 -18.84 12.59
CA VAL A 132 15.58 -18.04 13.43
C VAL A 132 16.80 -17.62 12.63
N VAL A 133 17.24 -16.38 12.80
CA VAL A 133 18.42 -15.84 12.14
C VAL A 133 19.66 -16.54 12.72
N LYS A 134 20.53 -17.06 11.85
CA LYS A 134 21.87 -17.57 12.17
C LYS A 134 22.94 -16.55 11.86
N SER A 135 22.86 -15.97 10.66
CA SER A 135 23.73 -14.89 10.23
C SER A 135 23.01 -13.98 9.24
N PHE A 136 23.39 -12.73 9.17
CA PHE A 136 23.03 -11.87 8.06
C PHE A 136 24.11 -10.83 7.79
N THR A 137 24.28 -10.57 6.51
CA THR A 137 25.17 -9.54 5.96
C THR A 137 24.36 -8.67 5.01
N LYS A 138 25.02 -7.74 4.34
CA LYS A 138 24.39 -6.96 3.27
C LYS A 138 24.01 -7.84 2.07
N GLU A 139 24.77 -8.90 1.84
CA GLU A 139 24.64 -9.77 0.66
C GLU A 139 23.64 -10.91 0.88
N ARG A 140 23.47 -11.39 2.11
CA ARG A 140 22.55 -12.51 2.42
C ARG A 140 22.17 -12.65 3.88
N ALA A 141 21.06 -13.35 4.11
CA ALA A 141 20.65 -13.84 5.41
C ALA A 141 20.58 -15.38 5.40
N GLU A 142 21.06 -16.01 6.47
CA GLU A 142 20.96 -17.45 6.72
C GLU A 142 20.06 -17.69 7.92
N MET A 143 19.10 -18.60 7.78
CA MET A 143 18.13 -18.92 8.81
C MET A 143 18.06 -20.44 9.01
N ALA A 144 17.73 -20.83 10.24
CA ALA A 144 17.43 -22.22 10.58
C ALA A 144 15.97 -22.35 11.06
N ALA A 145 15.44 -23.56 10.96
CA ALA A 145 14.13 -23.88 11.52
C ALA A 145 14.06 -23.54 13.01
N ASN A 146 12.95 -22.97 13.44
CA ASN A 146 12.63 -22.78 14.84
C ASN A 146 12.06 -24.07 15.41
N GLU A 147 12.82 -24.79 16.21
CA GLU A 147 12.41 -26.05 16.86
C GLU A 147 11.27 -25.85 17.88
N ASN A 148 11.09 -24.64 18.36
CA ASN A 148 10.02 -24.25 19.28
C ASN A 148 8.80 -23.64 18.58
N TYR A 149 8.71 -23.77 17.26
CA TYR A 149 7.61 -23.13 16.52
C TYR A 149 6.26 -23.69 16.93
N TRP A 150 5.35 -22.81 17.27
CA TRP A 150 4.07 -23.13 17.90
C TRP A 150 2.95 -23.51 16.92
N ASP A 151 3.02 -23.03 15.65
CA ASP A 151 1.98 -23.25 14.63
C ASP A 151 2.39 -24.34 13.63
N GLY A 152 2.78 -25.50 14.16
CA GLY A 152 3.02 -26.71 13.37
C GLY A 152 4.47 -26.93 12.93
N THR A 153 4.65 -27.81 11.96
CA THR A 153 5.96 -28.22 11.47
C THR A 153 6.61 -27.14 10.61
N VAL A 154 7.93 -26.99 10.73
CA VAL A 154 8.75 -26.16 9.85
C VAL A 154 9.41 -27.06 8.80
N PRO A 155 9.02 -27.00 7.52
CA PRO A 155 9.41 -27.99 6.51
C PRO A 155 10.89 -27.98 6.14
N PHE A 156 11.52 -26.80 6.11
CA PHE A 156 12.93 -26.64 5.72
C PHE A 156 13.81 -26.44 6.94
N LYS A 157 14.90 -27.22 7.06
CA LYS A 157 15.87 -27.07 8.17
C LYS A 157 16.63 -25.76 8.10
N THR A 158 16.90 -25.29 6.87
CA THR A 158 17.63 -24.04 6.60
C THR A 158 16.97 -23.28 5.45
N VAL A 159 17.05 -21.96 5.51
CA VAL A 159 16.64 -21.05 4.45
C VAL A 159 17.75 -20.03 4.25
N GLU A 160 18.16 -19.85 3.00
CA GLU A 160 19.13 -18.84 2.60
C GLU A 160 18.44 -17.79 1.73
N ILE A 161 18.66 -16.51 2.01
CA ILE A 161 18.07 -15.39 1.30
C ILE A 161 19.19 -14.50 0.77
N PRO A 162 19.62 -14.67 -0.48
CA PRO A 162 20.53 -13.74 -1.12
C PRO A 162 19.86 -12.39 -1.40
N SER A 163 20.60 -11.29 -1.21
CA SER A 163 20.15 -9.94 -1.58
C SER A 163 20.55 -9.68 -3.02
N ILE A 164 19.58 -9.70 -3.93
CA ILE A 164 19.80 -9.49 -5.37
C ILE A 164 18.96 -8.28 -5.79
N ASP A 165 19.59 -7.11 -5.88
CA ASP A 165 18.90 -5.85 -6.16
C ASP A 165 18.48 -5.74 -7.63
N ASP A 166 19.32 -6.20 -8.57
CA ASP A 166 19.03 -6.16 -9.99
C ASP A 166 17.96 -7.18 -10.39
N PRO A 167 16.84 -6.76 -11.01
CA PRO A 167 15.73 -7.65 -11.35
C PRO A 167 16.09 -8.69 -12.41
N ASN A 168 16.99 -8.38 -13.35
CA ASN A 168 17.44 -9.34 -14.37
C ASN A 168 18.26 -10.45 -13.73
N THR A 169 19.21 -10.08 -12.87
CA THR A 169 20.03 -11.05 -12.12
C THR A 169 19.15 -11.92 -11.24
N ARG A 170 18.13 -11.36 -10.61
CA ARG A 170 17.18 -12.11 -9.78
C ARG A 170 16.38 -13.13 -10.61
N ALA A 171 15.93 -12.75 -11.81
CA ALA A 171 15.24 -13.66 -12.73
C ALA A 171 16.17 -14.76 -13.22
N LEU A 172 17.40 -14.45 -13.59
CA LEU A 172 18.40 -15.43 -14.03
C LEU A 172 18.75 -16.43 -12.94
N SER A 173 18.91 -15.97 -11.68
CA SER A 173 19.20 -16.87 -10.55
C SER A 173 18.07 -17.88 -10.29
N LEU A 174 16.80 -17.48 -10.51
CA LEU A 174 15.68 -18.40 -10.43
C LEU A 174 15.66 -19.36 -11.63
N GLN A 175 15.97 -18.87 -12.82
CA GLN A 175 15.97 -19.67 -14.04
C GLN A 175 17.09 -20.74 -14.03
N SER A 176 18.27 -20.40 -13.50
CA SER A 176 19.41 -21.34 -13.33
C SER A 176 19.19 -22.35 -12.20
N GLY A 177 18.28 -22.06 -11.26
CA GLY A 177 18.07 -22.88 -10.07
C GLY A 177 19.02 -22.55 -8.91
N ASP A 178 19.71 -21.40 -8.98
CA ASP A 178 20.52 -20.91 -7.85
C ASP A 178 19.66 -20.47 -6.68
N VAL A 179 18.39 -20.08 -6.95
CA VAL A 179 17.35 -19.83 -5.96
C VAL A 179 16.09 -20.61 -6.33
N ASP A 180 15.35 -21.06 -5.32
CA ASP A 180 14.09 -21.82 -5.48
C ASP A 180 12.87 -20.88 -5.63
N MET A 181 12.96 -19.63 -5.17
CA MET A 181 11.89 -18.65 -5.14
C MET A 181 12.45 -17.24 -5.34
N ALA A 182 11.76 -16.41 -6.10
CA ALA A 182 12.07 -15.00 -6.26
C ALA A 182 10.80 -14.15 -6.13
N VAL A 183 10.94 -12.93 -5.60
CA VAL A 183 9.86 -11.95 -5.46
C VAL A 183 10.14 -10.73 -6.33
N ASN A 184 9.07 -10.09 -6.80
CA ASN A 184 9.16 -8.87 -7.61
C ASN A 184 10.07 -9.06 -8.85
N ILE A 185 9.82 -10.11 -9.62
CA ILE A 185 10.38 -10.26 -10.96
C ILE A 185 9.84 -9.12 -11.82
N GLY A 186 10.75 -8.49 -12.56
CA GLY A 186 10.45 -7.30 -13.36
C GLY A 186 9.59 -7.55 -14.60
N PRO A 187 9.04 -6.47 -15.19
CA PRO A 187 8.18 -6.55 -16.38
C PRO A 187 8.91 -7.09 -17.63
N GLY A 188 10.24 -6.94 -17.70
CA GLY A 188 11.03 -7.48 -18.80
C GLY A 188 11.16 -8.99 -18.74
N GLU A 189 11.18 -9.56 -17.54
CA GLU A 189 11.59 -10.95 -17.28
C GLU A 189 10.43 -11.87 -16.89
N ILE A 190 9.30 -11.33 -16.41
CA ILE A 190 8.17 -12.16 -15.93
C ILE A 190 7.66 -13.13 -17.01
N GLY A 191 7.71 -12.72 -18.27
CA GLY A 191 7.33 -13.55 -19.41
C GLY A 191 8.17 -14.83 -19.59
N LEU A 192 9.38 -14.91 -18.99
CA LEU A 192 10.21 -16.12 -19.02
C LEU A 192 9.62 -17.25 -18.18
N PHE A 193 8.78 -16.92 -17.25
CA PHE A 193 8.19 -17.84 -16.26
C PHE A 193 6.71 -18.14 -16.54
N GLN A 194 5.99 -17.20 -17.16
CA GLN A 194 4.57 -17.38 -17.51
C GLN A 194 4.40 -18.47 -18.55
N GLY A 195 3.51 -19.44 -18.27
CA GLY A 195 3.27 -20.58 -19.19
C GLY A 195 4.41 -21.61 -19.24
N ASN A 196 5.41 -21.52 -18.38
CA ASN A 196 6.51 -22.48 -18.28
C ASN A 196 6.26 -23.43 -17.10
N ASP A 197 6.02 -24.70 -17.38
CA ASP A 197 5.66 -25.74 -16.38
C ASP A 197 6.72 -25.97 -15.28
N LYS A 198 7.95 -25.50 -15.49
CA LYS A 198 9.01 -25.55 -14.47
C LYS A 198 8.80 -24.55 -13.36
N PHE A 199 7.95 -23.56 -13.55
CA PHE A 199 7.74 -22.47 -12.61
C PHE A 199 6.28 -22.25 -12.31
N LYS A 200 6.01 -21.70 -11.14
CA LYS A 200 4.70 -21.17 -10.75
C LYS A 200 4.83 -19.67 -10.52
N VAL A 201 4.00 -18.91 -11.21
CA VAL A 201 3.89 -17.44 -11.02
C VAL A 201 2.61 -17.17 -10.23
N ASP A 202 2.75 -16.53 -9.10
CA ASP A 202 1.64 -15.97 -8.32
C ASP A 202 1.76 -14.44 -8.33
N GLU A 203 0.85 -13.79 -9.05
CA GLU A 203 0.87 -12.36 -9.32
C GLU A 203 -0.46 -11.73 -8.97
N ILE A 204 -0.43 -10.68 -8.16
CA ILE A 204 -1.62 -9.95 -7.70
C ILE A 204 -1.40 -8.44 -7.77
N ALA A 205 -2.49 -7.66 -7.71
CA ALA A 205 -2.38 -6.23 -7.44
C ALA A 205 -1.79 -6.01 -6.04
N SER A 206 -0.83 -5.11 -5.94
CA SER A 206 -0.32 -4.64 -4.64
C SER A 206 -1.33 -3.71 -3.96
N LEU A 207 -1.02 -3.26 -2.74
CA LEU A 207 -1.81 -2.23 -2.04
C LEU A 207 -1.55 -0.81 -2.56
N ARG A 208 -0.90 -0.66 -3.70
CA ARG A 208 -0.49 0.65 -4.20
C ARG A 208 -1.36 1.13 -5.34
N VAL A 209 -1.54 2.43 -5.40
CA VAL A 209 -2.08 3.13 -6.55
C VAL A 209 -1.05 4.14 -7.06
N VAL A 210 -0.84 4.16 -8.37
CA VAL A 210 -0.21 5.29 -9.05
C VAL A 210 -1.31 6.25 -9.45
N LEU A 211 -1.22 7.47 -8.93
CA LEU A 211 -2.19 8.52 -9.20
C LEU A 211 -1.49 9.84 -9.43
N ALA A 212 -2.12 10.72 -10.19
CA ALA A 212 -1.77 12.14 -10.25
C ALA A 212 -2.80 12.92 -9.43
N ARG A 213 -2.34 13.55 -8.35
CA ARG A 213 -3.15 14.52 -7.61
C ARG A 213 -3.36 15.74 -8.51
N ILE A 214 -4.58 16.24 -8.59
CA ILE A 214 -4.97 17.40 -9.40
C ILE A 214 -5.21 18.57 -8.47
N ASN A 215 -4.49 19.65 -8.65
CA ASN A 215 -4.71 20.88 -7.89
C ASN A 215 -5.96 21.59 -8.43
N GLN A 216 -6.95 21.77 -7.59
CA GLN A 216 -8.22 22.39 -7.95
C GLN A 216 -8.17 23.92 -7.83
N LYS A 217 -6.99 24.49 -7.68
CA LYS A 217 -6.73 25.92 -7.76
C LYS A 217 -6.15 26.22 -9.15
N GLY A 218 -6.63 27.22 -9.84
CA GLY A 218 -6.14 27.56 -11.18
C GLY A 218 -6.90 26.85 -12.30
N ILE A 219 -6.22 26.51 -13.41
CA ILE A 219 -6.84 26.02 -14.66
C ILE A 219 -7.54 24.68 -14.48
N LEU A 220 -7.00 23.81 -13.64
CA LEU A 220 -7.59 22.51 -13.29
C LEU A 220 -8.68 22.63 -12.20
N GLY A 221 -9.01 23.84 -11.76
CA GLY A 221 -10.18 24.14 -10.93
C GLY A 221 -11.51 23.96 -11.67
N ASP A 222 -11.50 23.99 -12.99
CA ASP A 222 -12.68 23.76 -13.82
C ASP A 222 -12.98 22.26 -13.95
N ASP A 223 -14.21 21.86 -13.67
CA ASP A 223 -14.64 20.45 -13.66
C ASP A 223 -14.58 19.81 -15.05
N LYS A 224 -14.92 20.60 -16.12
CA LYS A 224 -14.89 20.10 -17.49
C LYS A 224 -13.44 19.90 -17.97
N VAL A 225 -12.54 20.79 -17.60
CA VAL A 225 -11.11 20.64 -17.89
C VAL A 225 -10.55 19.39 -17.18
N ARG A 226 -10.86 19.18 -15.89
CA ARG A 226 -10.44 17.97 -15.18
C ARG A 226 -11.01 16.69 -15.81
N ALA A 227 -12.31 16.69 -16.12
CA ALA A 227 -12.94 15.54 -16.76
C ALA A 227 -12.34 15.26 -18.15
N ALA A 228 -11.99 16.30 -18.92
CA ALA A 228 -11.32 16.17 -20.20
C ALA A 228 -9.92 15.58 -20.06
N VAL A 229 -9.11 16.06 -19.10
CA VAL A 229 -7.77 15.51 -18.81
C VAL A 229 -7.86 14.02 -18.47
N ILE A 230 -8.79 13.62 -17.61
CA ILE A 230 -8.93 12.21 -17.21
C ILE A 230 -9.45 11.36 -18.37
N SER A 231 -10.44 11.85 -19.13
CA SER A 231 -11.03 11.10 -20.25
C SER A 231 -10.09 10.98 -21.45
N ALA A 232 -9.12 11.87 -21.60
CA ALA A 232 -8.13 11.83 -22.67
C ALA A 232 -7.05 10.76 -22.45
N THR A 233 -6.87 10.22 -21.24
CA THR A 233 -5.75 9.34 -20.89
C THR A 233 -6.08 7.85 -21.06
N ASP A 234 -5.32 7.14 -21.91
CA ASP A 234 -5.50 5.71 -22.20
C ASP A 234 -4.79 4.82 -21.17
N ARG A 235 -5.34 4.77 -19.96
CA ARG A 235 -4.80 4.00 -18.83
C ARG A 235 -4.67 2.51 -19.14
N LYS A 236 -5.53 1.97 -20.00
CA LYS A 236 -5.44 0.58 -20.44
C LYS A 236 -4.20 0.33 -21.30
N ASN A 237 -3.95 1.19 -22.29
CA ASN A 237 -2.76 1.09 -23.10
C ASN A 237 -1.47 1.28 -22.28
N TYR A 238 -1.50 2.17 -21.27
CA TYR A 238 -0.35 2.34 -20.38
C TYR A 238 -0.03 1.07 -19.60
N ALA A 239 -1.03 0.42 -19.04
CA ALA A 239 -0.84 -0.82 -18.28
C ALA A 239 -0.43 -2.00 -19.16
N ASP A 240 -1.14 -2.22 -20.26
CA ASP A 240 -0.98 -3.43 -21.08
C ASP A 240 0.23 -3.36 -22.01
N VAL A 241 0.48 -2.20 -22.63
CA VAL A 241 1.51 -2.05 -23.66
C VAL A 241 2.75 -1.37 -23.10
N LEU A 242 2.62 -0.17 -22.58
CA LEU A 242 3.77 0.62 -22.09
C LEU A 242 4.48 -0.09 -20.93
N LEU A 243 3.71 -0.56 -19.95
CA LEU A 243 4.20 -1.25 -18.75
C LEU A 243 4.11 -2.79 -18.85
N LYS A 244 3.91 -3.32 -20.06
CA LYS A 244 3.98 -4.76 -20.38
C LYS A 244 3.13 -5.64 -19.46
N GLY A 245 1.95 -5.17 -19.06
CA GLY A 245 1.01 -5.90 -18.21
C GLY A 245 1.41 -6.04 -16.73
N THR A 246 2.44 -5.33 -16.26
CA THR A 246 2.85 -5.35 -14.84
C THR A 246 2.02 -4.43 -13.94
N PHE A 247 1.07 -3.73 -14.55
CA PHE A 247 0.08 -2.91 -13.87
C PHE A 247 -1.33 -3.34 -14.26
N ILE A 248 -2.29 -3.06 -13.39
CA ILE A 248 -3.71 -3.08 -13.72
C ILE A 248 -4.10 -1.64 -14.05
N PRO A 249 -4.92 -1.38 -15.10
CA PRO A 249 -5.39 -0.03 -15.41
C PRO A 249 -6.10 0.61 -14.23
N GLY A 250 -5.75 1.88 -13.94
CA GLY A 250 -6.35 2.62 -12.84
C GLY A 250 -7.72 3.19 -13.17
N SER A 251 -8.61 3.23 -12.19
CA SER A 251 -9.92 3.89 -12.30
C SER A 251 -10.38 4.49 -10.97
N ALA A 252 -9.99 3.93 -9.83
CA ALA A 252 -10.46 4.28 -8.50
C ALA A 252 -9.30 4.48 -7.50
N PRO A 253 -9.55 5.10 -6.35
CA PRO A 253 -8.52 5.30 -5.31
C PRO A 253 -7.94 4.00 -4.73
N ILE A 254 -8.80 2.98 -4.50
CA ILE A 254 -8.42 1.75 -3.82
C ILE A 254 -8.19 0.63 -4.84
N PRO A 255 -7.06 -0.11 -4.77
CA PRO A 255 -6.74 -1.17 -5.73
C PRO A 255 -7.69 -2.36 -5.63
N PRO A 256 -7.84 -3.14 -6.73
CA PRO A 256 -8.75 -4.28 -6.81
C PRO A 256 -8.39 -5.47 -5.93
N SER A 257 -7.17 -5.50 -5.34
CA SER A 257 -6.77 -6.51 -4.36
C SER A 257 -7.52 -6.42 -3.03
N MET A 258 -8.22 -5.31 -2.81
CA MET A 258 -9.00 -5.07 -1.59
C MET A 258 -10.49 -5.16 -1.86
N ASP A 259 -11.25 -5.68 -0.90
CA ASP A 259 -12.71 -5.80 -0.99
C ASP A 259 -13.42 -4.46 -0.67
N TYR A 260 -13.17 -3.44 -1.49
CA TYR A 260 -13.80 -2.11 -1.35
C TYR A 260 -14.56 -1.68 -2.62
N GLY A 261 -15.24 -2.65 -3.25
CA GLY A 261 -16.24 -2.37 -4.28
C GLY A 261 -15.68 -2.00 -5.66
N PHE A 262 -14.41 -2.27 -5.94
CA PHE A 262 -13.75 -1.90 -7.20
C PHE A 262 -14.58 -2.27 -8.45
N LYS A 263 -15.23 -3.44 -8.45
CA LYS A 263 -16.05 -3.94 -9.57
C LYS A 263 -17.41 -3.24 -9.70
N ASP A 264 -17.87 -2.61 -8.63
CA ASP A 264 -19.18 -1.96 -8.56
C ASP A 264 -19.10 -0.45 -8.87
N LEU A 265 -17.89 0.12 -8.81
CA LEU A 265 -17.61 1.52 -9.13
C LEU A 265 -17.78 1.79 -10.62
N LYS A 266 -18.33 2.95 -10.94
CA LYS A 266 -18.51 3.43 -12.31
C LYS A 266 -17.50 4.53 -12.58
N ASP A 267 -16.67 4.36 -13.60
CA ASP A 267 -15.75 5.40 -14.04
C ASP A 267 -16.47 6.41 -14.95
N PRO A 268 -16.78 7.62 -14.46
CA PRO A 268 -17.47 8.63 -15.25
C PRO A 268 -16.58 9.24 -16.32
N ASN A 269 -15.27 9.11 -16.17
CA ASN A 269 -14.24 9.68 -17.05
C ASN A 269 -13.38 8.56 -17.66
N ALA A 270 -14.02 7.45 -18.08
CA ALA A 270 -13.38 6.41 -18.86
C ALA A 270 -12.76 6.98 -20.15
N TYR A 271 -11.69 6.34 -20.64
CA TYR A 271 -10.96 6.80 -21.83
C TYR A 271 -11.89 7.04 -23.02
N ASN A 272 -11.98 8.30 -23.41
CA ASN A 272 -12.76 8.78 -24.55
C ASN A 272 -12.21 10.16 -25.00
N PRO A 273 -11.23 10.21 -25.89
CA PRO A 273 -10.61 11.47 -26.34
C PRO A 273 -11.59 12.39 -27.07
N GLU A 274 -12.61 11.86 -27.75
CA GLU A 274 -13.64 12.69 -28.40
C GLU A 274 -14.54 13.40 -27.38
N ARG A 275 -14.88 12.70 -26.26
CA ARG A 275 -15.57 13.33 -25.15
C ARG A 275 -14.69 14.43 -24.52
N ALA A 276 -13.39 14.20 -24.38
CA ALA A 276 -12.46 15.22 -23.85
C ALA A 276 -12.48 16.48 -24.70
N LYS A 277 -12.38 16.37 -26.04
CA LYS A 277 -12.49 17.50 -26.97
C LYS A 277 -13.84 18.20 -26.85
N GLN A 278 -14.93 17.45 -26.73
CA GLN A 278 -16.28 18.00 -26.57
C GLN A 278 -16.38 18.83 -25.27
N LEU A 279 -15.91 18.30 -24.15
CA LEU A 279 -15.93 18.99 -22.85
C LEU A 279 -15.16 20.31 -22.90
N LEU A 280 -13.97 20.30 -23.54
CA LEU A 280 -13.16 21.50 -23.70
C LEU A 280 -13.86 22.54 -24.61
N ALA A 281 -14.46 22.09 -25.72
CA ALA A 281 -15.20 22.97 -26.61
C ALA A 281 -16.45 23.57 -25.94
N GLU A 282 -17.20 22.79 -25.16
CA GLU A 282 -18.34 23.25 -24.37
C GLU A 282 -17.95 24.26 -23.29
N ASP A 283 -16.70 24.19 -22.81
CA ASP A 283 -16.14 25.18 -21.87
C ASP A 283 -15.53 26.39 -22.55
N GLY A 284 -15.55 26.44 -23.89
CA GLY A 284 -15.12 27.57 -24.68
C GLY A 284 -13.65 27.54 -25.11
N TRP A 285 -12.94 26.44 -24.88
CA TRP A 285 -11.58 26.25 -25.35
C TRP A 285 -11.55 26.03 -26.88
N LYS A 286 -10.70 26.75 -27.61
CA LYS A 286 -10.53 26.67 -29.07
C LYS A 286 -9.10 26.97 -29.44
N ASP A 287 -8.57 26.29 -30.44
CA ASP A 287 -7.30 26.67 -31.08
C ASP A 287 -7.56 27.95 -31.91
N THR A 288 -7.07 29.08 -31.45
CA THR A 288 -7.36 30.39 -32.05
C THR A 288 -6.25 30.91 -32.95
N ASP A 289 -5.04 30.37 -32.82
CA ASP A 289 -3.85 30.77 -33.60
C ASP A 289 -3.29 29.67 -34.51
N GLY A 290 -3.82 28.45 -34.41
CA GLY A 290 -3.47 27.31 -35.27
C GLY A 290 -2.22 26.55 -34.84
N ASP A 291 -1.76 26.72 -33.62
CA ASP A 291 -0.57 26.02 -33.10
C ASP A 291 -0.87 24.61 -32.56
N GLY A 292 -2.14 24.22 -32.52
CA GLY A 292 -2.64 22.93 -32.07
C GLY A 292 -2.90 22.87 -30.55
N ILE A 293 -2.73 23.94 -29.82
CA ILE A 293 -3.09 24.09 -28.41
C ILE A 293 -4.36 24.94 -28.30
N LEU A 294 -5.24 24.55 -27.40
CA LEU A 294 -6.49 25.27 -27.19
C LEU A 294 -6.27 26.53 -26.34
N ASP A 295 -6.97 27.59 -26.70
CA ASP A 295 -6.95 28.90 -26.02
C ASP A 295 -8.32 29.23 -25.45
N LYS A 296 -8.33 29.97 -24.33
CA LYS A 296 -9.51 30.59 -23.76
C LYS A 296 -9.11 31.95 -23.17
N ASP A 297 -9.80 33.04 -23.55
CA ASP A 297 -9.52 34.39 -23.12
C ASP A 297 -8.04 34.85 -23.38
N GLY A 298 -7.47 34.41 -24.52
CA GLY A 298 -6.09 34.71 -24.90
C GLY A 298 -5.02 33.97 -24.09
N LYS A 299 -5.39 32.91 -23.37
CA LYS A 299 -4.45 32.09 -22.60
C LYS A 299 -4.49 30.63 -23.10
N PRO A 300 -3.32 30.02 -23.37
CA PRO A 300 -3.25 28.63 -23.80
C PRO A 300 -3.60 27.68 -22.66
N LEU A 301 -4.17 26.54 -23.02
CA LEU A 301 -4.44 25.45 -22.10
C LEU A 301 -3.15 24.69 -21.76
N THR A 302 -2.39 25.25 -20.83
CA THR A 302 -1.09 24.73 -20.40
C THR A 302 -1.01 24.62 -18.89
N PHE A 303 -0.36 23.55 -18.40
CA PHE A 303 -0.10 23.33 -16.98
C PHE A 303 1.08 22.39 -16.77
N ASN A 304 1.57 22.28 -15.52
CA ASN A 304 2.71 21.46 -15.16
C ASN A 304 2.29 20.14 -14.52
N PHE A 305 2.98 19.07 -14.89
CA PHE A 305 2.89 17.77 -14.26
C PHE A 305 4.22 17.45 -13.54
N VAL A 306 4.20 17.51 -12.23
CA VAL A 306 5.36 17.23 -11.38
C VAL A 306 5.55 15.72 -11.28
N VAL A 307 6.78 15.26 -11.57
CA VAL A 307 7.18 13.86 -11.54
C VAL A 307 8.53 13.70 -10.83
N TYR A 308 8.77 12.54 -10.24
CA TYR A 308 10.08 12.15 -9.72
C TYR A 308 10.53 10.83 -10.35
N ASN A 309 11.84 10.59 -10.43
CA ASN A 309 12.45 9.49 -11.20
C ASN A 309 12.97 8.32 -10.34
N SER A 310 12.78 8.35 -9.03
CA SER A 310 13.19 7.23 -8.15
C SER A 310 12.36 5.95 -8.34
N ARG A 311 11.31 6.02 -9.17
CA ARG A 311 10.49 4.89 -9.62
C ARG A 311 10.35 4.97 -11.14
N ALA A 312 10.84 3.93 -11.82
CA ALA A 312 10.98 3.90 -13.28
C ALA A 312 9.65 4.07 -14.05
N GLU A 313 8.54 3.64 -13.48
CA GLU A 313 7.22 3.75 -14.11
C GLU A 313 6.67 5.18 -14.16
N LEU A 314 7.06 6.07 -13.24
CA LEU A 314 6.43 7.39 -13.14
C LEU A 314 6.77 8.33 -14.29
N PRO A 315 8.03 8.44 -14.74
CA PRO A 315 8.34 9.19 -15.97
C PRO A 315 7.61 8.65 -17.20
N LEU A 316 7.51 7.30 -17.32
CA LEU A 316 6.79 6.68 -18.44
C LEU A 316 5.30 7.06 -18.46
N TYR A 317 4.65 7.04 -17.30
CA TYR A 317 3.27 7.53 -17.19
C TYR A 317 3.17 9.01 -17.57
N ALA A 318 4.08 9.87 -17.11
CA ALA A 318 4.03 11.30 -17.40
C ALA A 318 4.17 11.58 -18.90
N GLU A 319 5.11 10.92 -19.58
CA GLU A 319 5.31 11.05 -21.02
C GLU A 319 4.09 10.55 -21.82
N ALA A 320 3.48 9.43 -21.41
CA ALA A 320 2.30 8.89 -22.06
C ALA A 320 1.07 9.81 -21.88
N VAL A 321 0.86 10.35 -20.67
CA VAL A 321 -0.19 11.34 -20.40
C VAL A 321 0.03 12.60 -21.23
N GLN A 322 1.26 13.12 -21.30
CA GLN A 322 1.60 14.27 -22.13
C GLN A 322 1.24 14.04 -23.61
N ALA A 323 1.61 12.87 -24.13
CA ALA A 323 1.32 12.52 -25.51
C ALA A 323 -0.19 12.43 -25.81
N ASP A 324 -0.98 11.90 -24.88
CA ASP A 324 -2.43 11.80 -25.03
C ASP A 324 -3.11 13.15 -24.89
N LEU A 325 -2.72 13.99 -23.96
CA LEU A 325 -3.27 15.33 -23.75
C LEU A 325 -2.99 16.23 -24.95
N LYS A 326 -1.83 16.11 -25.58
CA LYS A 326 -1.50 16.84 -26.81
C LYS A 326 -2.47 16.55 -27.96
N LYS A 327 -2.99 15.31 -28.08
CA LYS A 327 -3.97 14.93 -29.12
C LYS A 327 -5.32 15.63 -28.98
N VAL A 328 -5.59 16.18 -27.79
CA VAL A 328 -6.83 16.92 -27.50
C VAL A 328 -6.59 18.42 -27.29
N GLY A 329 -5.40 18.91 -27.66
CA GLY A 329 -5.07 20.35 -27.63
C GLY A 329 -4.63 20.87 -26.26
N ILE A 330 -4.11 20.03 -25.39
CA ILE A 330 -3.60 20.40 -24.06
C ILE A 330 -2.07 20.32 -24.07
N ASP A 331 -1.40 21.39 -23.68
CA ASP A 331 0.05 21.47 -23.57
C ASP A 331 0.50 21.24 -22.10
N MET A 332 0.64 19.98 -21.71
CA MET A 332 1.14 19.62 -20.39
C MET A 332 2.67 19.57 -20.36
N LYS A 333 3.29 20.30 -19.44
CA LYS A 333 4.75 20.35 -19.25
C LYS A 333 5.17 19.41 -18.12
N ILE A 334 6.10 18.49 -18.41
CA ILE A 334 6.67 17.61 -17.38
C ILE A 334 7.75 18.38 -16.60
N LYS A 335 7.61 18.42 -15.27
CA LYS A 335 8.57 19.01 -14.34
C LYS A 335 9.14 17.93 -13.44
N THR A 336 10.36 17.47 -13.71
CA THR A 336 11.03 16.48 -12.87
C THR A 336 11.66 17.14 -11.65
N VAL A 337 11.41 16.57 -10.46
CA VAL A 337 11.94 17.06 -9.18
C VAL A 337 12.57 15.92 -8.37
N ASP A 338 13.33 16.26 -7.33
CA ASP A 338 13.84 15.28 -6.37
C ASP A 338 12.69 14.73 -5.51
N TYR A 339 12.74 13.43 -5.22
CA TYR A 339 11.71 12.75 -4.41
C TYR A 339 11.48 13.42 -3.04
N ASN A 340 12.53 13.94 -2.42
CA ASN A 340 12.44 14.59 -1.10
C ASN A 340 11.58 15.87 -1.11
N LEU A 341 11.27 16.44 -2.26
CA LEU A 341 10.42 17.62 -2.40
C LEU A 341 8.93 17.29 -2.53
N ILE A 342 8.59 16.04 -2.86
CA ILE A 342 7.22 15.61 -3.22
C ILE A 342 6.23 15.85 -2.09
N ASP A 343 6.57 15.48 -0.86
CA ASP A 343 5.67 15.63 0.29
C ASP A 343 5.39 17.11 0.56
N LYS A 344 6.44 17.95 0.55
CA LYS A 344 6.30 19.39 0.76
C LYS A 344 5.49 20.05 -0.37
N MET A 345 5.80 19.77 -1.62
CA MET A 345 5.03 20.28 -2.76
C MET A 345 3.57 19.86 -2.69
N GLY A 346 3.33 18.60 -2.30
CA GLY A 346 2.00 18.06 -2.10
C GLY A 346 1.19 18.78 -1.02
N GLN A 347 1.82 19.16 0.09
CA GLN A 347 1.21 19.89 1.20
C GLN A 347 0.99 21.39 0.86
N ASP A 348 1.98 22.01 0.24
CA ASP A 348 1.92 23.42 -0.15
C ASP A 348 0.94 23.66 -1.32
N GLY A 349 0.62 22.63 -2.11
CA GLY A 349 -0.15 22.74 -3.35
C GLY A 349 0.67 23.40 -4.48
N ASP A 350 1.99 23.29 -4.45
CA ASP A 350 2.90 23.86 -5.48
C ASP A 350 3.02 22.92 -6.69
N TYR A 351 1.89 22.69 -7.35
CA TYR A 351 1.77 21.88 -8.56
C TYR A 351 0.42 22.10 -9.23
N ASP A 352 0.31 21.83 -10.52
CA ASP A 352 -0.99 21.67 -11.20
C ASP A 352 -1.41 20.19 -11.17
N MET A 353 -0.52 19.29 -11.57
CA MET A 353 -0.64 17.85 -11.32
C MET A 353 0.63 17.33 -10.66
N LEU A 354 0.50 16.35 -9.74
CA LEU A 354 1.62 15.74 -9.04
C LEU A 354 1.44 14.22 -8.95
N ILE A 355 2.36 13.49 -9.61
CA ILE A 355 2.31 12.01 -9.61
C ILE A 355 2.84 11.44 -8.30
N SER A 356 2.21 10.36 -7.84
CA SER A 356 2.63 9.63 -6.65
C SER A 356 2.32 8.14 -6.79
N ASN A 357 3.14 7.30 -6.16
CA ASN A 357 2.89 5.87 -6.01
C ASN A 357 2.68 5.58 -4.51
N ILE A 358 1.42 5.47 -4.08
CA ILE A 358 0.99 5.52 -2.68
C ILE A 358 0.48 4.15 -2.24
N VAL A 359 0.83 3.74 -1.01
CA VAL A 359 0.20 2.60 -0.33
C VAL A 359 -1.14 3.07 0.24
N THR A 360 -2.23 2.41 -0.13
CA THR A 360 -3.59 2.83 0.21
C THR A 360 -4.09 2.27 1.55
N ALA A 361 -3.54 1.14 2.01
CA ALA A 361 -4.07 0.45 3.18
C ALA A 361 -3.08 -0.54 3.80
N ASN A 362 -1.95 -0.07 4.31
CA ASN A 362 -0.98 -0.92 5.02
C ASN A 362 -1.54 -1.58 6.29
N THR A 363 -2.62 -1.05 6.83
CA THR A 363 -3.33 -1.57 8.01
C THR A 363 -4.61 -2.36 7.66
N GLY A 364 -4.79 -2.69 6.37
CA GLY A 364 -5.99 -3.34 5.86
C GLY A 364 -7.21 -2.40 5.72
N ASP A 365 -7.08 -1.14 6.09
CA ASP A 365 -8.14 -0.13 6.06
C ASP A 365 -7.71 1.09 5.25
N PRO A 366 -8.46 1.46 4.20
CA PRO A 366 -8.13 2.58 3.34
C PRO A 366 -8.67 3.93 3.85
N ILE A 367 -9.46 3.99 4.93
CA ILE A 367 -10.09 5.22 5.41
C ILE A 367 -9.04 6.27 5.73
N TRP A 368 -7.94 5.89 6.38
CA TRP A 368 -6.83 6.81 6.63
C TRP A 368 -6.27 7.43 5.33
N PHE A 369 -6.09 6.62 4.28
CA PHE A 369 -5.62 7.10 2.99
C PHE A 369 -6.61 8.09 2.36
N LEU A 370 -7.90 7.73 2.36
CA LEU A 370 -8.96 8.56 1.80
C LEU A 370 -9.08 9.89 2.58
N ALA A 371 -9.08 9.85 3.91
CA ALA A 371 -9.15 11.04 4.73
C ALA A 371 -7.91 11.94 4.56
N ASN A 372 -6.72 11.33 4.59
CA ASN A 372 -5.47 12.06 4.52
C ASN A 372 -5.31 12.88 3.23
N TYR A 373 -5.81 12.38 2.10
CA TYR A 373 -5.65 13.05 0.80
C TYR A 373 -6.86 13.88 0.37
N TRP A 374 -8.07 13.60 0.86
CA TRP A 374 -9.29 14.22 0.34
C TRP A 374 -10.26 14.79 1.37
N HIS A 375 -10.06 14.58 2.69
CA HIS A 375 -10.80 15.39 3.67
C HIS A 375 -10.42 16.86 3.49
N THR A 376 -11.44 17.74 3.53
CA THR A 376 -11.23 19.19 3.30
C THR A 376 -10.18 19.75 4.26
N ASN A 377 -9.24 20.52 3.72
CA ASN A 377 -8.22 21.20 4.49
C ASN A 377 -8.69 22.58 4.94
N ASN A 378 -9.27 22.66 6.13
CA ASN A 378 -9.69 23.90 6.76
C ASN A 378 -8.53 24.51 7.56
N ASN A 379 -7.87 25.53 7.01
CA ASN A 379 -6.80 26.26 7.71
C ASN A 379 -5.66 25.38 8.27
N GLY A 380 -5.25 24.37 7.53
CA GLY A 380 -4.17 23.46 7.92
C GLY A 380 -4.60 22.24 8.74
N SER A 381 -5.92 22.00 8.90
CA SER A 381 -6.44 20.80 9.58
C SER A 381 -6.04 19.50 8.89
N ASN A 382 -5.90 19.53 7.57
CA ASN A 382 -5.44 18.40 6.76
C ASN A 382 -4.32 18.82 5.78
N PRO A 383 -3.07 18.95 6.23
CA PRO A 383 -1.98 19.46 5.39
C PRO A 383 -1.66 18.57 4.19
N GLN A 384 -2.03 17.29 4.20
CA GLN A 384 -1.80 16.40 3.05
C GLN A 384 -2.72 16.71 1.86
N ASN A 385 -3.88 17.30 2.10
CA ASN A 385 -4.74 17.82 1.04
C ASN A 385 -4.32 19.23 0.64
N GLY A 386 -3.18 19.37 -0.01
CA GLY A 386 -2.74 20.65 -0.63
C GLY A 386 -3.42 20.91 -1.99
N SER A 387 -4.16 19.94 -2.54
CA SER A 387 -4.84 20.06 -3.83
C SER A 387 -5.99 21.09 -3.84
N GLY A 388 -6.49 21.47 -2.68
CA GLY A 388 -7.66 22.31 -2.56
C GLY A 388 -8.99 21.60 -2.82
N TYR A 389 -9.00 20.27 -2.93
CA TYR A 389 -10.23 19.49 -3.01
C TYR A 389 -11.09 19.70 -1.77
N SER A 390 -12.39 19.90 -1.97
CA SER A 390 -13.37 20.07 -0.91
C SER A 390 -14.74 19.57 -1.38
N ASN A 391 -15.31 18.62 -0.65
CA ASN A 391 -16.65 18.13 -0.87
C ASN A 391 -17.29 17.76 0.47
N PRO A 392 -18.29 18.52 0.95
CA PRO A 392 -18.92 18.29 2.25
C PRO A 392 -19.52 16.89 2.43
N GLN A 393 -19.97 16.24 1.35
CA GLN A 393 -20.50 14.89 1.42
C GLN A 393 -19.38 13.87 1.64
N VAL A 394 -18.21 14.09 1.04
CA VAL A 394 -17.01 13.25 1.27
C VAL A 394 -16.56 13.43 2.72
N ASP A 395 -16.50 14.67 3.23
CA ASP A 395 -16.12 14.95 4.61
C ASP A 395 -17.02 14.22 5.61
N GLN A 396 -18.35 14.34 5.44
CA GLN A 396 -19.31 13.64 6.30
C GLN A 396 -19.16 12.12 6.29
N LEU A 397 -18.89 11.53 5.12
CA LEU A 397 -18.68 10.09 5.00
C LEU A 397 -17.37 9.65 5.64
N LEU A 398 -16.31 10.45 5.52
CA LEU A 398 -15.01 10.21 6.16
C LEU A 398 -15.14 10.27 7.68
N ASP A 399 -15.77 11.34 8.22
CA ASP A 399 -16.01 11.49 9.66
C ASP A 399 -16.81 10.31 10.22
N ALA A 400 -17.86 9.89 9.51
CA ALA A 400 -18.65 8.73 9.90
C ALA A 400 -17.85 7.42 9.85
N ALA A 401 -16.99 7.27 8.86
CA ALA A 401 -16.14 6.08 8.71
C ALA A 401 -15.05 5.98 9.77
N GLU A 402 -14.53 7.10 10.29
CA GLU A 402 -13.47 7.10 11.31
C GLU A 402 -13.90 6.45 12.63
N THR A 403 -15.17 6.55 12.98
CA THR A 403 -15.75 6.04 14.25
C THR A 403 -16.67 4.82 14.05
N GLU A 404 -16.88 4.35 12.83
CA GLU A 404 -17.76 3.20 12.54
C GLU A 404 -17.06 1.86 12.82
N PHE A 405 -17.61 1.05 13.70
CA PHE A 405 -17.10 -0.29 14.08
C PHE A 405 -17.71 -1.43 13.27
N ASP A 406 -18.84 -1.23 12.59
CA ASP A 406 -19.41 -2.23 11.69
C ASP A 406 -18.59 -2.26 10.38
N PRO A 407 -17.86 -3.36 10.07
CA PRO A 407 -17.04 -3.44 8.88
C PRO A 407 -17.82 -3.29 7.57
N ALA A 408 -19.09 -3.73 7.55
CA ALA A 408 -19.92 -3.63 6.35
C ALA A 408 -20.34 -2.18 6.07
N LYS A 409 -20.70 -1.43 7.10
CA LYS A 409 -21.00 0.01 6.98
C LYS A 409 -19.74 0.80 6.61
N ARG A 410 -18.61 0.52 7.28
CA ARG A 410 -17.33 1.15 6.99
C ARG A 410 -16.93 0.94 5.53
N ARG A 411 -17.09 -0.30 5.02
CA ARG A 411 -16.90 -0.62 3.61
C ARG A 411 -17.84 0.18 2.70
N ALA A 412 -19.10 0.29 3.08
CA ALA A 412 -20.10 1.04 2.29
C ALA A 412 -19.76 2.53 2.19
N TYR A 413 -19.28 3.14 3.29
CA TYR A 413 -18.77 4.52 3.26
C TYR A 413 -17.57 4.67 2.31
N ALA A 414 -16.58 3.77 2.38
CA ALA A 414 -15.43 3.82 1.49
C ALA A 414 -15.81 3.69 0.01
N ILE A 415 -16.81 2.88 -0.34
CA ILE A 415 -17.32 2.76 -1.72
C ILE A 415 -17.96 4.07 -2.18
N GLN A 416 -18.80 4.70 -1.33
CA GLN A 416 -19.46 5.96 -1.65
C GLN A 416 -18.41 7.08 -1.82
N ILE A 417 -17.42 7.17 -0.92
CA ILE A 417 -16.34 8.13 -1.00
C ILE A 417 -15.60 7.98 -2.33
N GLN A 418 -15.18 6.76 -2.68
CA GLN A 418 -14.50 6.51 -3.95
C GLN A 418 -15.31 6.98 -5.15
N GLN A 419 -16.61 6.67 -5.19
CA GLN A 419 -17.46 7.09 -6.30
C GLN A 419 -17.56 8.61 -6.41
N LEU A 420 -17.68 9.32 -5.29
CA LEU A 420 -17.67 10.79 -5.29
C LEU A 420 -16.35 11.37 -5.78
N LEU A 421 -15.22 10.86 -5.29
CA LEU A 421 -13.90 11.30 -5.74
C LEU A 421 -13.68 11.11 -7.25
N MET A 422 -14.19 9.99 -7.80
CA MET A 422 -14.15 9.72 -9.23
C MET A 422 -15.05 10.67 -10.01
N ASN A 423 -16.26 10.94 -9.52
CA ASN A 423 -17.21 11.86 -10.13
C ASN A 423 -16.67 13.30 -10.17
N ASP A 424 -16.01 13.73 -9.10
CA ASP A 424 -15.45 15.07 -8.95
C ASP A 424 -14.12 15.26 -9.72
N GLY A 425 -13.56 14.17 -10.29
CA GLY A 425 -12.22 14.22 -10.91
C GLY A 425 -11.14 14.63 -9.90
N ALA A 426 -11.23 14.16 -8.65
CA ALA A 426 -10.33 14.55 -7.56
C ALA A 426 -8.87 14.15 -7.80
N ALA A 427 -8.64 13.14 -8.62
CA ALA A 427 -7.32 12.69 -9.08
C ALA A 427 -7.43 11.88 -10.38
N LEU A 428 -6.34 11.79 -11.14
CA LEU A 428 -6.20 10.84 -12.22
C LEU A 428 -5.56 9.55 -11.67
N PHE A 429 -6.35 8.48 -11.54
CA PHE A 429 -5.88 7.16 -11.10
C PHE A 429 -5.29 6.42 -12.30
N LEU A 430 -3.97 6.29 -12.35
CA LEU A 430 -3.22 5.81 -13.52
C LEU A 430 -3.12 4.28 -13.55
N GLY A 431 -2.85 3.63 -12.42
CA GLY A 431 -2.69 2.19 -12.39
C GLY A 431 -2.35 1.62 -11.03
N TYR A 432 -2.46 0.29 -10.94
CA TYR A 432 -2.12 -0.46 -9.72
C TYR A 432 -0.95 -1.39 -10.05
N PRO A 433 0.25 -1.17 -9.46
CA PRO A 433 1.37 -2.07 -9.68
C PRO A 433 1.04 -3.47 -9.17
N LYS A 434 1.34 -4.46 -9.98
CA LYS A 434 1.31 -5.86 -9.54
C LYS A 434 2.57 -6.18 -8.75
N THR A 435 2.45 -7.15 -7.87
CA THR A 435 3.55 -7.78 -7.15
C THR A 435 3.47 -9.28 -7.37
N ASN A 436 4.60 -9.98 -7.39
CA ASN A 436 4.65 -11.38 -7.71
C ASN A 436 5.64 -12.17 -6.85
N ILE A 437 5.30 -13.45 -6.65
CA ILE A 437 6.23 -14.50 -6.24
C ILE A 437 6.33 -15.50 -7.40
N VAL A 438 7.54 -15.81 -7.80
CA VAL A 438 7.81 -16.88 -8.76
C VAL A 438 8.61 -17.97 -8.08
N THR A 439 8.17 -19.22 -8.20
CA THR A 439 8.82 -20.39 -7.58
C THR A 439 9.09 -21.47 -8.60
N GLY A 440 10.06 -22.34 -8.33
CA GLY A 440 10.09 -23.64 -8.98
C GLY A 440 8.78 -24.39 -8.74
N SER A 441 8.25 -25.08 -9.77
CA SER A 441 6.93 -25.76 -9.71
C SER A 441 6.86 -26.88 -8.64
N TYR A 442 7.99 -27.36 -8.15
CA TYR A 442 8.11 -28.33 -7.06
C TYR A 442 7.83 -27.71 -5.68
N LEU A 443 7.90 -26.37 -5.52
CA LEU A 443 7.50 -25.71 -4.28
C LEU A 443 5.99 -25.48 -4.25
N LYS A 444 5.37 -25.82 -3.12
CA LYS A 444 3.94 -25.65 -2.86
C LYS A 444 3.75 -24.65 -1.70
N GLY A 445 2.59 -24.02 -1.62
CA GLY A 445 2.20 -23.17 -0.50
C GLY A 445 2.84 -21.77 -0.45
N ALA A 446 3.64 -21.39 -1.43
CA ALA A 446 4.05 -20.01 -1.61
C ALA A 446 2.88 -19.20 -2.20
N VAL A 447 2.49 -18.13 -1.53
CA VAL A 447 1.37 -17.26 -1.91
C VAL A 447 1.80 -15.81 -1.77
N MET A 448 1.47 -14.98 -2.77
CA MET A 448 1.66 -13.54 -2.70
C MET A 448 0.46 -12.86 -2.04
N TYR A 449 0.74 -12.11 -0.97
CA TYR A 449 -0.26 -11.30 -0.29
C TYR A 449 -0.14 -9.83 -0.68
N PRO A 450 -1.25 -9.08 -0.76
CA PRO A 450 -1.20 -7.65 -1.07
C PRO A 450 -0.34 -6.85 -0.10
N SER A 451 -0.28 -7.27 1.19
CA SER A 451 0.54 -6.66 2.23
C SER A 451 2.04 -6.83 2.03
N ASP A 452 2.47 -7.82 1.24
CA ASP A 452 3.90 -8.14 1.03
C ASP A 452 4.63 -8.54 2.35
N TYR A 453 3.89 -9.13 3.31
CA TYR A 453 4.42 -9.42 4.65
C TYR A 453 4.78 -10.89 4.90
N TYR A 454 4.40 -11.84 4.01
CA TYR A 454 4.46 -13.27 4.30
C TYR A 454 5.13 -14.08 3.18
N TRP A 455 6.37 -13.74 2.82
CA TRP A 455 7.08 -14.43 1.73
C TRP A 455 7.54 -15.83 2.12
N ILE A 456 8.08 -15.98 3.34
CA ILE A 456 8.60 -17.25 3.86
C ILE A 456 7.77 -17.66 5.07
N THR A 457 7.05 -18.78 4.92
CA THR A 457 6.16 -19.34 5.95
C THR A 457 6.42 -20.84 6.12
N ASN A 458 5.87 -21.40 7.19
CA ASN A 458 5.87 -22.86 7.39
C ASN A 458 4.90 -23.60 6.45
N LYS A 459 4.17 -22.92 5.59
CA LYS A 459 3.27 -23.53 4.60
C LYS A 459 3.99 -23.88 3.30
N ILE A 460 5.19 -23.35 3.07
CA ILE A 460 5.98 -23.66 1.89
C ILE A 460 6.62 -25.03 2.07
N THR A 461 6.35 -25.97 1.15
CA THR A 461 6.85 -27.34 1.14
C THR A 461 7.36 -27.73 -0.23
N LYS A 462 8.12 -28.82 -0.32
CA LYS A 462 8.45 -29.50 -1.59
C LYS A 462 7.40 -30.54 -1.93
#